data_7a64c5874705a322b50499c672b44c1c
#
_entry.id   7a64c5874705a322b50499c672b44c1c
#
_cell.length_a   1.000
_cell.length_b   1.000
_cell.length_c   1.000
_cell.angle_alpha   90.00
_cell.angle_beta   90.00
_cell.angle_gamma   90.00
#
_symmetry.space_group_name_H-M   'P 1'
#
loop_
_entity.id
_entity.type
_entity.pdbx_description
1 polymer ?
#
loop_
_entity_poly.entity_id
_entity_poly.type
_entity_poly.pdbx_seq_one_letter_code
_entity_poly.pdbx_strand_id
1 'polypeptide(L)'
;EVGTWRCRLHGAGHIPGAAMVEIETPETRILWSGDIDTRDSPNAGAASPVDCDILCLEGTYGGRHHKPRAEEEARFVARILEVVSRGGTALVPAFASGRGQDILRILHKEVPNLNVHYDGMGTRVTKEWLGCPELIRDADRMVKAFRWSKRVTGKSDRKKALDADVIVTTSGMLDGGPVIWYLNRLRHSGSNAIMLTGYQAEGSGGRKLIEEGKLPIFGTLTPIPLEVDKFNLSNHADHEGLSEFARSCNPKDLILFHATEGGRQPLHTELAEEMTVYLPLNNEPITIIPR
;
A
#
# COMPACT_ATOMS: atom_id res chain seq x y z
N GLU A 1 -10.74 -6.92 -27.83
CA GLU A 1 -11.94 -7.76 -28.02
C GLU A 1 -11.55 -9.24 -27.99
N VAL A 2 -12.38 -10.07 -27.38
CA VAL A 2 -12.18 -11.53 -27.32
C VAL A 2 -13.52 -12.16 -27.78
N GLY A 3 -13.61 -12.54 -29.05
CA GLY A 3 -14.87 -12.96 -29.63
C GLY A 3 -15.88 -11.80 -29.62
N THR A 4 -17.04 -12.02 -28.97
CA THR A 4 -18.10 -11.02 -28.80
C THR A 4 -17.94 -10.14 -27.55
N TRP A 5 -16.88 -10.37 -26.73
CA TRP A 5 -16.64 -9.63 -25.50
C TRP A 5 -15.77 -8.41 -25.74
N ARG A 6 -16.04 -7.35 -25.00
CA ARG A 6 -15.18 -6.17 -24.93
C ARG A 6 -14.61 -6.06 -23.55
N CYS A 7 -13.29 -5.83 -23.46
CA CYS A 7 -12.60 -5.55 -22.21
C CYS A 7 -12.07 -4.13 -22.25
N ARG A 8 -12.28 -3.38 -21.17
CA ARG A 8 -11.69 -2.05 -20.93
C ARG A 8 -10.97 -2.03 -19.62
N LEU A 9 -9.89 -1.26 -19.59
CA LEU A 9 -9.13 -1.02 -18.35
C LEU A 9 -9.44 0.38 -17.84
N HIS A 10 -9.71 0.47 -16.52
CA HIS A 10 -9.94 1.72 -15.81
C HIS A 10 -8.93 1.85 -14.68
N GLY A 11 -8.51 3.07 -14.34
CA GLY A 11 -7.56 3.26 -13.23
C GLY A 11 -8.15 2.79 -11.90
N ALA A 12 -7.40 1.97 -11.17
CA ALA A 12 -7.84 1.39 -9.90
C ALA A 12 -7.46 2.25 -8.67
N GLY A 13 -6.63 3.28 -8.81
CA GLY A 13 -6.25 4.16 -7.70
C GLY A 13 -5.21 3.58 -6.73
N HIS A 14 -5.00 2.28 -6.72
CA HIS A 14 -4.10 1.61 -5.79
C HIS A 14 -2.63 2.01 -5.97
N ILE A 15 -2.07 1.77 -7.14
CA ILE A 15 -0.70 2.15 -7.53
C ILE A 15 -0.67 2.52 -9.02
N PRO A 16 0.35 3.23 -9.53
CA PRO A 16 0.50 3.48 -10.95
C PRO A 16 0.42 2.21 -11.79
N GLY A 17 -0.47 2.21 -12.79
CA GLY A 17 -0.72 1.07 -13.67
C GLY A 17 -1.67 0.01 -13.11
N ALA A 18 -2.13 0.11 -11.85
CA ALA A 18 -3.21 -0.73 -11.36
C ALA A 18 -4.52 -0.42 -12.09
N ALA A 19 -5.21 -1.46 -12.53
CA ALA A 19 -6.40 -1.31 -13.34
C ALA A 19 -7.55 -2.19 -12.85
N MET A 20 -8.74 -1.62 -12.88
CA MET A 20 -10.00 -2.36 -12.88
C MET A 20 -10.27 -2.89 -14.29
N VAL A 21 -10.90 -4.05 -14.40
CA VAL A 21 -11.22 -4.68 -15.68
C VAL A 21 -12.72 -4.71 -15.86
N GLU A 22 -13.22 -3.92 -16.81
CA GLU A 22 -14.60 -4.00 -17.28
C GLU A 22 -14.69 -5.06 -18.39
N ILE A 23 -15.61 -5.99 -18.27
CA ILE A 23 -15.93 -7.02 -19.26
C ILE A 23 -17.38 -6.85 -19.68
N GLU A 24 -17.61 -6.47 -20.92
CA GLU A 24 -18.91 -6.32 -21.52
C GLU A 24 -19.20 -7.52 -22.42
N THR A 25 -20.25 -8.26 -22.13
CA THR A 25 -20.80 -9.34 -22.95
C THR A 25 -22.13 -8.87 -23.58
N PRO A 26 -22.74 -9.62 -24.52
CA PRO A 26 -24.06 -9.26 -25.02
C PRO A 26 -25.17 -9.20 -23.94
N GLU A 27 -24.97 -9.87 -22.81
CA GLU A 27 -26.01 -10.08 -21.80
C GLU A 27 -25.72 -9.35 -20.49
N THR A 28 -24.45 -9.04 -20.18
CA THR A 28 -24.07 -8.50 -18.85
C THR A 28 -22.76 -7.73 -18.92
N ARG A 29 -22.64 -6.76 -18.01
CA ARG A 29 -21.41 -5.98 -17.76
C ARG A 29 -20.85 -6.35 -16.38
N ILE A 30 -19.61 -6.79 -16.37
CA ILE A 30 -18.89 -7.20 -15.17
C ILE A 30 -17.75 -6.21 -14.94
N LEU A 31 -17.62 -5.72 -13.71
CA LEU A 31 -16.45 -4.94 -13.28
C LEU A 31 -15.66 -5.73 -12.24
N TRP A 32 -14.39 -5.98 -12.53
CA TRP A 32 -13.43 -6.55 -11.57
C TRP A 32 -12.53 -5.44 -11.03
N SER A 33 -12.62 -5.15 -9.73
CA SER A 33 -11.92 -4.00 -9.15
C SER A 33 -10.40 -4.14 -9.13
N GLY A 34 -9.85 -5.36 -8.98
CA GLY A 34 -8.51 -5.49 -8.45
C GLY A 34 -8.43 -4.83 -7.07
N ASP A 35 -7.25 -4.39 -6.65
CA ASP A 35 -7.07 -3.57 -5.47
C ASP A 35 -7.36 -2.11 -5.82
N ILE A 36 -8.24 -1.44 -5.05
CA ILE A 36 -8.66 -0.06 -5.35
C ILE A 36 -8.39 0.91 -4.21
N ASP A 37 -8.13 2.17 -4.56
CA ASP A 37 -8.30 3.30 -3.64
C ASP A 37 -9.22 4.35 -4.26
N THR A 38 -10.24 4.75 -3.51
CA THR A 38 -11.19 5.80 -3.88
C THR A 38 -10.71 7.20 -3.55
N ARG A 39 -9.48 7.30 -3.04
CA ARG A 39 -8.82 8.57 -2.69
C ARG A 39 -7.57 8.75 -3.56
N ASP A 40 -7.25 10.00 -3.83
CA ASP A 40 -5.99 10.36 -4.45
C ASP A 40 -4.80 10.01 -3.55
N SER A 41 -3.82 9.30 -4.10
CA SER A 41 -2.49 9.12 -3.49
C SER A 41 -1.45 10.02 -4.16
N PRO A 42 -0.24 10.16 -3.62
CA PRO A 42 0.81 10.92 -4.30
C PRO A 42 1.06 10.49 -5.75
N ASN A 43 0.97 9.19 -6.06
CA ASN A 43 1.36 8.63 -7.35
C ASN A 43 0.21 8.06 -8.18
N ALA A 44 -0.99 7.90 -7.63
CA ALA A 44 -2.16 7.40 -8.35
C ALA A 44 -3.38 8.28 -8.09
N GLY A 45 -4.18 8.51 -9.12
CA GLY A 45 -5.50 9.14 -8.97
C GLY A 45 -6.52 8.12 -8.46
N ALA A 46 -7.57 8.59 -7.79
CA ALA A 46 -8.65 7.77 -7.25
C ALA A 46 -9.31 6.88 -8.31
N ALA A 47 -9.75 5.69 -7.92
CA ALA A 47 -10.64 4.86 -8.76
C ALA A 47 -11.97 5.59 -8.98
N SER A 48 -12.45 5.56 -10.22
CA SER A 48 -13.77 6.09 -10.56
C SER A 48 -14.76 4.93 -10.74
N PRO A 49 -15.98 5.02 -10.19
CA PRO A 49 -16.98 3.97 -10.36
C PRO A 49 -17.39 3.81 -11.84
N VAL A 50 -17.72 2.57 -12.20
CA VAL A 50 -18.21 2.21 -13.54
C VAL A 50 -19.50 1.43 -13.35
N ASP A 51 -20.57 1.87 -13.98
CA ASP A 51 -21.87 1.19 -13.93
C ASP A 51 -21.77 -0.24 -14.48
N CYS A 52 -22.26 -1.22 -13.72
CA CYS A 52 -22.12 -2.64 -14.08
C CYS A 52 -23.27 -3.49 -13.48
N ASP A 53 -23.52 -4.67 -14.07
CA ASP A 53 -24.51 -5.62 -13.54
C ASP A 53 -23.92 -6.45 -12.40
N ILE A 54 -22.63 -6.82 -12.54
CA ILE A 54 -21.90 -7.64 -11.57
C ILE A 54 -20.62 -6.90 -11.19
N LEU A 55 -20.43 -6.65 -9.90
CA LEU A 55 -19.21 -6.09 -9.35
C LEU A 55 -18.43 -7.15 -8.57
N CYS A 56 -17.17 -7.39 -8.97
CA CYS A 56 -16.22 -8.11 -8.15
C CYS A 56 -15.36 -7.07 -7.41
N LEU A 57 -15.51 -6.97 -6.09
CA LEU A 57 -14.89 -5.93 -5.26
C LEU A 57 -13.98 -6.53 -4.20
N GLU A 58 -12.79 -5.95 -4.04
CA GLU A 58 -11.91 -6.26 -2.93
C GLU A 58 -12.51 -5.85 -1.58
N GLY A 59 -12.07 -6.50 -0.49
CA GLY A 59 -12.53 -6.17 0.85
C GLY A 59 -11.41 -6.07 1.88
N THR A 60 -10.19 -5.68 1.47
CA THR A 60 -8.99 -5.66 2.32
C THR A 60 -9.20 -4.88 3.63
N TYR A 61 -9.87 -3.73 3.56
CA TYR A 61 -10.17 -2.88 4.70
C TYR A 61 -11.65 -2.80 5.06
N GLY A 62 -12.47 -3.77 4.64
CA GLY A 62 -13.84 -3.89 5.11
C GLY A 62 -13.90 -3.90 6.65
N GLY A 63 -14.86 -3.18 7.23
CA GLY A 63 -14.99 -3.00 8.67
C GLY A 63 -13.91 -2.12 9.33
N ARG A 64 -13.06 -1.44 8.55
CA ARG A 64 -12.00 -0.55 9.05
C ARG A 64 -12.11 0.81 8.37
N HIS A 65 -11.86 1.87 9.15
CA HIS A 65 -11.86 3.25 8.65
C HIS A 65 -10.44 3.81 8.66
N HIS A 66 -10.11 4.60 7.66
CA HIS A 66 -8.87 5.33 7.59
C HIS A 66 -9.04 6.74 8.18
N LYS A 67 -8.00 7.23 8.84
CA LYS A 67 -7.91 8.67 9.13
C LYS A 67 -7.73 9.45 7.82
N PRO A 68 -8.09 10.74 7.80
CA PRO A 68 -7.76 11.59 6.66
C PRO A 68 -6.28 11.48 6.28
N ARG A 69 -6.00 11.24 5.01
CA ARG A 69 -4.64 10.98 4.51
C ARG A 69 -3.65 12.09 4.91
N ALA A 70 -4.08 13.36 4.81
CA ALA A 70 -3.23 14.50 5.15
C ALA A 70 -2.83 14.53 6.63
N GLU A 71 -3.73 14.12 7.55
CA GLU A 71 -3.42 14.02 8.98
C GLU A 71 -2.39 12.92 9.26
N GLU A 72 -2.53 11.79 8.58
CA GLU A 72 -1.62 10.66 8.77
C GLU A 72 -0.24 10.94 8.18
N GLU A 73 -0.16 11.64 7.04
CA GLU A 73 1.08 12.14 6.46
C GLU A 73 1.77 13.16 7.39
N ALA A 74 1.01 14.11 7.94
CA ALA A 74 1.55 15.08 8.89
C ALA A 74 2.08 14.41 10.17
N ARG A 75 1.35 13.43 10.71
CA ARG A 75 1.79 12.62 11.87
C ARG A 75 3.07 11.84 11.56
N PHE A 76 3.17 11.25 10.39
CA PHE A 76 4.35 10.54 9.93
C PHE A 76 5.57 11.47 9.85
N VAL A 77 5.43 12.63 9.23
CA VAL A 77 6.50 13.63 9.11
C VAL A 77 6.91 14.17 10.47
N ALA A 78 5.96 14.52 11.33
CA ALA A 78 6.25 15.01 12.68
C ALA A 78 7.07 14.00 13.49
N ARG A 79 6.72 12.71 13.39
CA ARG A 79 7.46 11.66 14.10
C ARG A 79 8.86 11.45 13.53
N ILE A 80 9.06 11.56 12.25
CA ILE A 80 10.41 11.54 11.64
C ILE A 80 11.26 12.69 12.17
N LEU A 81 10.72 13.92 12.19
CA LEU A 81 11.45 15.08 12.70
C LEU A 81 11.82 14.94 14.17
N GLU A 82 10.97 14.34 15.00
CA GLU A 82 11.28 14.03 16.39
C GLU A 82 12.46 13.08 16.51
N VAL A 83 12.48 11.98 15.72
CA VAL A 83 13.59 11.02 15.71
C VAL A 83 14.89 11.70 15.27
N VAL A 84 14.84 12.50 14.22
CA VAL A 84 16.01 13.23 13.69
C VAL A 84 16.50 14.27 14.69
N SER A 85 15.61 14.98 15.38
CA SER A 85 15.99 16.01 16.36
C SER A 85 16.79 15.47 17.55
N ARG A 86 16.59 14.20 17.90
CA ARG A 86 17.38 13.52 18.96
C ARG A 86 18.62 12.78 18.41
N GLY A 87 19.01 13.04 17.16
CA GLY A 87 20.17 12.43 16.50
C GLY A 87 19.97 10.98 16.09
N GLY A 88 18.72 10.54 15.93
CA GLY A 88 18.37 9.20 15.49
C GLY A 88 18.11 9.10 14.00
N THR A 89 18.06 7.86 13.50
CA THR A 89 17.65 7.51 12.15
C THR A 89 16.25 6.91 12.16
N ALA A 90 15.35 7.45 11.32
CA ALA A 90 14.04 6.87 11.08
C ALA A 90 14.15 5.78 10.01
N LEU A 91 13.99 4.50 10.40
CA LEU A 91 13.91 3.39 9.46
C LEU A 91 12.47 3.20 9.00
N VAL A 92 12.24 3.29 7.70
CA VAL A 92 10.92 3.23 7.07
C VAL A 92 10.83 2.00 6.18
N PRO A 93 10.36 0.86 6.70
CA PRO A 93 10.04 -0.31 5.90
C PRO A 93 8.89 0.00 4.93
N ALA A 94 9.09 -0.29 3.64
CA ALA A 94 8.11 0.01 2.61
C ALA A 94 8.01 -1.11 1.57
N PHE A 95 6.82 -1.29 1.01
CA PHE A 95 6.65 -2.15 -0.15
C PHE A 95 7.41 -1.60 -1.35
N ALA A 96 7.91 -2.50 -2.19
CA ALA A 96 8.70 -2.14 -3.36
C ALA A 96 7.90 -1.36 -4.40
N SER A 97 6.61 -1.65 -4.52
CA SER A 97 5.68 -0.97 -5.41
C SER A 97 4.66 -0.18 -4.59
N GLY A 98 4.45 1.08 -4.92
CA GLY A 98 3.50 1.99 -4.30
C GLY A 98 4.09 2.74 -3.10
N ARG A 99 4.22 2.08 -1.97
CA ARG A 99 4.52 2.70 -0.68
C ARG A 99 5.86 3.43 -0.64
N GLY A 100 6.94 2.79 -1.10
CA GLY A 100 8.26 3.42 -1.11
C GLY A 100 8.28 4.73 -1.89
N GLN A 101 7.61 4.76 -3.02
CA GLN A 101 7.51 5.92 -3.90
C GLN A 101 6.63 7.03 -3.31
N ASP A 102 5.51 6.69 -2.66
CA ASP A 102 4.67 7.66 -1.96
C ASP A 102 5.45 8.35 -0.83
N ILE A 103 6.17 7.56 -0.03
CA ILE A 103 7.00 8.07 1.06
C ILE A 103 8.06 9.03 0.55
N LEU A 104 8.76 8.71 -0.55
CA LEU A 104 9.74 9.63 -1.13
C LEU A 104 9.10 10.96 -1.53
N ARG A 105 7.90 10.96 -2.09
CA ARG A 105 7.20 12.19 -2.48
C ARG A 105 6.75 13.00 -1.28
N ILE A 106 6.24 12.35 -0.24
CA ILE A 106 5.86 12.99 1.02
C ILE A 106 7.09 13.67 1.64
N LEU A 107 8.19 12.92 1.81
CA LEU A 107 9.41 13.45 2.41
C LEU A 107 10.04 14.58 1.59
N HIS A 108 10.10 14.44 0.27
CA HIS A 108 10.63 15.51 -0.59
C HIS A 108 9.81 16.79 -0.53
N LYS A 109 8.48 16.67 -0.38
CA LYS A 109 7.58 17.81 -0.28
C LYS A 109 7.70 18.52 1.09
N GLU A 110 7.65 17.75 2.16
CA GLU A 110 7.46 18.28 3.52
C GLU A 110 8.80 18.57 4.23
N VAL A 111 9.85 17.78 3.95
CA VAL A 111 11.15 17.83 4.65
C VAL A 111 12.34 17.69 3.69
N PRO A 112 12.45 18.58 2.67
CA PRO A 112 13.45 18.44 1.59
C PRO A 112 14.90 18.57 2.08
N ASN A 113 15.13 19.06 3.28
CA ASN A 113 16.47 19.26 3.86
C ASN A 113 17.02 17.98 4.54
N LEU A 114 16.20 16.94 4.72
CA LEU A 114 16.64 15.70 5.35
C LEU A 114 17.52 14.87 4.40
N ASN A 115 18.47 14.17 5.00
CA ASN A 115 19.32 13.19 4.30
C ASN A 115 18.57 11.86 4.20
N VAL A 116 17.91 11.61 3.05
CA VAL A 116 17.08 10.43 2.83
C VAL A 116 17.77 9.44 1.89
N HIS A 117 17.94 8.20 2.35
CA HIS A 117 18.45 7.10 1.55
C HIS A 117 17.33 6.14 1.15
N TYR A 118 17.39 5.66 -0.11
CA TYR A 118 16.43 4.71 -0.66
C TYR A 118 17.13 3.43 -1.10
N ASP A 119 16.78 2.30 -0.48
CA ASP A 119 17.42 0.99 -0.71
C ASP A 119 16.40 -0.10 -1.07
N GLY A 120 16.86 -1.12 -1.75
CA GLY A 120 16.12 -2.31 -2.08
C GLY A 120 15.38 -2.25 -3.41
N MET A 121 14.46 -3.20 -3.59
CA MET A 121 13.74 -3.42 -4.84
C MET A 121 12.93 -2.19 -5.30
N GLY A 122 12.47 -1.36 -4.36
CA GLY A 122 11.73 -0.15 -4.67
C GLY A 122 12.47 0.81 -5.59
N THR A 123 13.81 0.86 -5.52
CA THR A 123 14.63 1.68 -6.43
C THR A 123 14.51 1.22 -7.89
N ARG A 124 14.42 -0.09 -8.12
CA ARG A 124 14.23 -0.68 -9.44
C ARG A 124 12.81 -0.45 -9.94
N VAL A 125 11.81 -0.72 -9.11
CA VAL A 125 10.40 -0.47 -9.45
C VAL A 125 10.17 0.99 -9.84
N THR A 126 10.77 1.94 -9.09
CA THR A 126 10.68 3.36 -9.44
C THR A 126 11.23 3.67 -10.84
N LYS A 127 12.35 3.04 -11.22
CA LYS A 127 12.92 3.24 -12.57
C LYS A 127 12.01 2.69 -13.67
N GLU A 128 11.41 1.53 -13.44
CA GLU A 128 10.44 0.95 -14.39
C GLU A 128 9.21 1.86 -14.54
N TRP A 129 8.66 2.36 -13.43
CA TRP A 129 7.54 3.31 -13.48
C TRP A 129 7.87 4.59 -14.25
N LEU A 130 9.06 5.13 -14.06
CA LEU A 130 9.50 6.34 -14.78
C LEU A 130 9.69 6.09 -16.30
N GLY A 131 9.68 4.84 -16.74
CA GLY A 131 9.59 4.45 -18.13
C GLY A 131 8.18 4.56 -18.74
N CYS A 132 7.14 4.68 -17.88
CA CYS A 132 5.73 4.84 -18.24
C CYS A 132 5.12 6.02 -17.46
N PRO A 133 5.61 7.25 -17.68
CA PRO A 133 5.23 8.41 -16.86
C PRO A 133 3.74 8.76 -16.96
N GLU A 134 3.07 8.38 -18.04
CA GLU A 134 1.64 8.57 -18.27
C GLU A 134 0.75 7.83 -17.26
N LEU A 135 1.28 6.80 -16.61
CA LEU A 135 0.57 6.03 -15.58
C LEU A 135 0.76 6.63 -14.17
N ILE A 136 1.65 7.61 -14.02
CA ILE A 136 1.98 8.19 -12.73
C ILE A 136 1.30 9.56 -12.59
N ARG A 137 0.52 9.71 -11.53
CA ARG A 137 0.01 11.04 -11.17
C ARG A 137 1.16 11.98 -10.81
N ASP A 138 1.27 13.12 -11.49
CA ASP A 138 2.37 14.09 -11.28
C ASP A 138 3.77 13.47 -11.43
N ALA A 139 4.05 12.77 -12.53
CA ALA A 139 5.32 12.09 -12.80
C ALA A 139 6.55 12.97 -12.55
N ASP A 140 6.50 14.27 -12.86
CA ASP A 140 7.60 15.21 -12.61
C ASP A 140 7.97 15.32 -11.13
N ARG A 141 6.97 15.28 -10.24
CA ARG A 141 7.21 15.28 -8.79
C ARG A 141 7.86 13.97 -8.35
N MET A 142 7.48 12.85 -8.96
CA MET A 142 8.14 11.56 -8.69
C MET A 142 9.59 11.57 -9.15
N VAL A 143 9.88 12.10 -10.35
CA VAL A 143 11.25 12.28 -10.86
C VAL A 143 12.08 13.12 -9.90
N LYS A 144 11.55 14.25 -9.42
CA LYS A 144 12.24 15.15 -8.47
C LYS A 144 12.53 14.44 -7.15
N ALA A 145 11.53 13.76 -6.55
CA ALA A 145 11.68 13.05 -5.31
C ALA A 145 12.70 11.88 -5.40
N PHE A 146 12.67 11.14 -6.52
CA PHE A 146 13.62 10.06 -6.76
C PHE A 146 15.04 10.55 -6.99
N ARG A 147 15.22 11.67 -7.66
CA ARG A 147 16.56 12.31 -7.85
C ARG A 147 17.11 12.89 -6.56
N TRP A 148 16.25 13.45 -5.73
CA TRP A 148 16.60 14.01 -4.43
C TRP A 148 17.09 12.95 -3.46
N SER A 149 16.44 11.77 -3.42
CA SER A 149 16.83 10.67 -2.54
C SER A 149 18.19 10.09 -2.94
N LYS A 150 19.01 9.71 -1.95
CA LYS A 150 20.29 9.04 -2.17
C LYS A 150 20.04 7.54 -2.37
N ARG A 151 20.21 7.07 -3.59
CA ARG A 151 20.03 5.65 -3.92
C ARG A 151 21.18 4.81 -3.41
N VAL A 152 20.84 3.72 -2.75
CA VAL A 152 21.81 2.72 -2.31
C VAL A 152 22.00 1.70 -3.45
N THR A 153 23.19 1.65 -4.00
CA THR A 153 23.54 0.77 -5.13
C THR A 153 24.46 -0.40 -4.74
N GLY A 154 25.01 -0.35 -3.54
CA GLY A 154 25.94 -1.38 -3.09
C GLY A 154 26.26 -1.33 -1.60
N LYS A 155 27.14 -2.21 -1.17
CA LYS A 155 27.52 -2.35 0.25
C LYS A 155 28.11 -1.08 0.87
N SER A 156 28.88 -0.30 0.09
CA SER A 156 29.46 0.96 0.55
C SER A 156 28.37 2.00 0.84
N ASP A 157 27.44 2.17 -0.10
CA ASP A 157 26.35 3.13 0.05
C ASP A 157 25.43 2.73 1.21
N ARG A 158 25.21 1.42 1.40
CA ARG A 158 24.42 0.91 2.53
C ARG A 158 25.06 1.23 3.89
N LYS A 159 26.39 1.22 3.96
CA LYS A 159 27.09 1.66 5.17
C LYS A 159 26.92 3.16 5.42
N LYS A 160 27.02 3.99 4.37
CA LYS A 160 26.78 5.44 4.48
C LYS A 160 25.35 5.77 4.89
N ALA A 161 24.39 4.94 4.49
CA ALA A 161 22.99 5.13 4.85
C ALA A 161 22.72 4.95 6.35
N LEU A 162 23.63 4.35 7.12
CA LEU A 162 23.47 4.28 8.58
C LEU A 162 23.58 5.65 9.28
N ASP A 163 24.17 6.63 8.61
CA ASP A 163 24.30 8.02 9.09
C ASP A 163 23.22 8.94 8.45
N ALA A 164 22.16 8.35 7.86
CA ALA A 164 21.06 9.10 7.27
C ALA A 164 20.03 9.51 8.32
N ASP A 165 19.29 10.58 8.04
CA ASP A 165 18.12 10.96 8.82
C ASP A 165 16.98 9.96 8.62
N VAL A 166 16.79 9.52 7.36
CA VAL A 166 15.73 8.57 7.00
C VAL A 166 16.26 7.50 6.04
N ILE A 167 15.93 6.25 6.31
CA ILE A 167 16.17 5.13 5.39
C ILE A 167 14.84 4.53 4.97
N VAL A 168 14.47 4.70 3.72
CA VAL A 168 13.32 4.02 3.10
C VAL A 168 13.80 2.76 2.43
N THR A 169 13.26 1.59 2.80
CA THR A 169 13.81 0.32 2.32
C THR A 169 12.79 -0.83 2.30
N THR A 170 13.03 -1.85 1.49
CA THR A 170 12.24 -3.09 1.44
C THR A 170 12.79 -4.16 2.42
N SER A 171 11.95 -5.08 2.97
CA SER A 171 10.53 -5.26 2.72
C SER A 171 9.66 -4.53 3.74
N GLY A 172 8.44 -4.17 3.32
CA GLY A 172 7.49 -3.46 4.17
C GLY A 172 6.93 -4.27 5.34
N MET A 173 6.96 -5.62 5.26
CA MET A 173 6.50 -6.53 6.33
C MET A 173 7.65 -7.13 7.16
N LEU A 174 8.89 -6.69 6.95
CA LEU A 174 10.08 -7.18 7.67
C LEU A 174 10.37 -8.69 7.49
N ASP A 175 9.94 -9.29 6.40
CA ASP A 175 10.16 -10.73 6.12
C ASP A 175 11.50 -11.01 5.43
N GLY A 176 12.32 -10.00 5.21
CA GLY A 176 13.62 -10.13 4.55
C GLY A 176 14.09 -8.84 3.91
N GLY A 177 15.09 -8.94 3.05
CA GLY A 177 15.64 -7.81 2.30
C GLY A 177 16.55 -6.89 3.13
N PRO A 178 16.91 -5.73 2.56
CA PRO A 178 17.84 -4.80 3.18
C PRO A 178 17.40 -4.30 4.55
N VAL A 179 16.10 -4.21 4.83
CA VAL A 179 15.57 -3.74 6.10
C VAL A 179 16.10 -4.53 7.28
N ILE A 180 16.26 -5.86 7.15
CA ILE A 180 16.80 -6.72 8.21
C ILE A 180 18.27 -6.38 8.50
N TRP A 181 19.02 -6.06 7.46
CA TRP A 181 20.41 -5.65 7.60
C TRP A 181 20.55 -4.30 8.36
N TYR A 182 19.66 -3.34 8.08
CA TYR A 182 19.60 -2.06 8.77
C TYR A 182 19.16 -2.25 10.23
N LEU A 183 18.09 -2.98 10.46
CA LEU A 183 17.57 -3.27 11.80
C LEU A 183 18.63 -3.88 12.71
N ASN A 184 19.39 -4.85 12.20
CA ASN A 184 20.44 -5.48 12.99
C ASN A 184 21.53 -4.50 13.48
N ARG A 185 21.67 -3.37 12.81
CA ARG A 185 22.66 -2.32 13.18
C ARG A 185 22.04 -1.18 13.96
N LEU A 186 20.89 -0.72 13.57
CA LEU A 186 20.23 0.43 14.18
C LEU A 186 19.62 0.11 15.56
N ARG A 187 19.30 -1.16 15.85
CA ARG A 187 18.66 -1.60 17.09
C ARG A 187 19.48 -1.33 18.37
N HIS A 188 20.73 -0.96 18.23
CA HIS A 188 21.64 -0.71 19.37
C HIS A 188 21.59 0.73 19.89
N SER A 189 20.89 1.63 19.22
CA SER A 189 20.72 3.02 19.67
C SER A 189 19.25 3.34 19.83
N GLY A 190 18.82 3.65 21.04
CA GLY A 190 17.44 4.06 21.37
C GLY A 190 17.01 5.41 20.77
N SER A 191 17.94 6.17 20.15
CA SER A 191 17.55 7.37 19.38
C SER A 191 16.87 7.03 18.06
N ASN A 192 17.09 5.82 17.50
CA ASN A 192 16.48 5.36 16.26
C ASN A 192 15.04 4.89 16.49
N ALA A 193 14.23 4.86 15.43
CA ALA A 193 12.88 4.32 15.47
C ALA A 193 12.50 3.65 14.15
N ILE A 194 11.46 2.81 14.19
CA ILE A 194 10.90 2.09 13.05
C ILE A 194 9.52 2.67 12.73
N MET A 195 9.31 3.08 11.48
CA MET A 195 8.06 3.64 10.98
C MET A 195 7.37 2.62 10.05
N LEU A 196 6.49 1.78 10.58
CA LEU A 196 5.71 0.84 9.77
C LEU A 196 4.60 1.59 9.03
N THR A 197 4.60 1.55 7.69
CA THR A 197 3.74 2.40 6.86
C THR A 197 2.68 1.63 6.09
N GLY A 198 2.48 0.36 6.40
CA GLY A 198 1.53 -0.49 5.72
C GLY A 198 1.03 -1.64 6.59
N TYR A 199 0.12 -2.40 6.00
CA TYR A 199 -0.42 -3.60 6.62
C TYR A 199 0.68 -4.59 7.01
N GLN A 200 0.52 -5.21 8.16
CA GLN A 200 1.38 -6.28 8.65
C GLN A 200 0.56 -7.57 8.74
N ALA A 201 0.79 -8.49 7.82
CA ALA A 201 0.07 -9.75 7.73
C ALA A 201 0.34 -10.63 8.98
N GLU A 202 -0.62 -11.47 9.30
CA GLU A 202 -0.43 -12.50 10.33
C GLU A 202 0.79 -13.37 9.98
N GLY A 203 1.62 -13.66 10.97
CA GLY A 203 2.87 -14.41 10.80
C GLY A 203 4.05 -13.62 10.20
N SER A 204 3.84 -12.39 9.67
CA SER A 204 4.93 -11.56 9.14
C SER A 204 5.90 -11.09 10.22
N GLY A 205 7.13 -10.73 9.81
CA GLY A 205 8.14 -10.17 10.70
C GLY A 205 7.66 -8.88 11.38
N GLY A 206 6.97 -8.01 10.66
CA GLY A 206 6.43 -6.78 11.21
C GLY A 206 5.32 -7.02 12.24
N ARG A 207 4.49 -8.03 12.03
CA ARG A 207 3.47 -8.43 13.00
C ARG A 207 4.09 -8.95 14.30
N LYS A 208 5.11 -9.83 14.20
CA LYS A 208 5.89 -10.34 15.35
C LYS A 208 6.60 -9.21 16.09
N LEU A 209 7.17 -8.25 15.36
CA LEU A 209 7.80 -7.10 15.99
C LEU A 209 6.82 -6.29 16.84
N ILE A 210 5.59 -6.07 16.34
CA ILE A 210 4.55 -5.34 17.06
C ILE A 210 4.08 -6.09 18.31
N GLU A 211 3.90 -7.40 18.22
CA GLU A 211 3.31 -8.23 19.28
C GLU A 211 4.34 -8.66 20.34
N GLU A 212 5.55 -8.98 19.90
CA GLU A 212 6.57 -9.61 20.74
C GLU A 212 7.81 -8.72 21.00
N GLY A 213 7.96 -7.61 20.26
CA GLY A 213 9.18 -6.79 20.31
C GLY A 213 10.43 -7.52 19.77
N LYS A 214 10.23 -8.56 18.98
CA LYS A 214 11.30 -9.44 18.47
C LYS A 214 11.14 -9.67 16.98
N LEU A 215 12.27 -9.95 16.31
CA LEU A 215 12.30 -10.25 14.89
C LEU A 215 13.33 -11.36 14.59
N PRO A 216 13.07 -12.30 13.70
CA PRO A 216 14.08 -13.21 13.19
C PRO A 216 15.15 -12.43 12.40
N ILE A 217 16.36 -12.34 12.93
CA ILE A 217 17.51 -11.75 12.26
C ILE A 217 18.50 -12.86 11.97
N PHE A 218 18.73 -13.15 10.68
CA PHE A 218 19.62 -14.24 10.21
C PHE A 218 19.35 -15.58 10.93
N GLY A 219 18.05 -15.92 11.07
CA GLY A 219 17.63 -17.18 11.69
C GLY A 219 17.55 -17.18 13.22
N THR A 220 17.96 -16.10 13.89
CA THR A 220 17.88 -15.98 15.34
C THR A 220 16.82 -14.99 15.77
N LEU A 221 15.88 -15.40 16.64
CA LEU A 221 14.87 -14.51 17.19
C LEU A 221 15.56 -13.47 18.12
N THR A 222 15.54 -12.23 17.65
CA THR A 222 16.37 -11.14 18.21
C THR A 222 15.47 -10.04 18.75
N PRO A 223 15.68 -9.57 20.01
CA PRO A 223 14.98 -8.39 20.53
C PRO A 223 15.32 -7.13 19.73
N ILE A 224 14.30 -6.31 19.51
CA ILE A 224 14.40 -5.02 18.81
C ILE A 224 13.91 -3.93 19.78
N PRO A 225 14.79 -3.37 20.62
CA PRO A 225 14.44 -2.37 21.62
C PRO A 225 14.32 -0.96 21.02
N LEU A 226 13.72 -0.85 19.85
CA LEU A 226 13.44 0.41 19.19
C LEU A 226 11.96 0.76 19.35
N GLU A 227 11.66 2.05 19.35
CA GLU A 227 10.30 2.52 19.20
C GLU A 227 9.75 2.11 17.84
N VAL A 228 8.53 1.58 17.84
CA VAL A 228 7.84 1.11 16.64
C VAL A 228 6.54 1.87 16.50
N ASP A 229 6.48 2.74 15.49
CA ASP A 229 5.28 3.51 15.16
C ASP A 229 4.58 2.90 13.94
N LYS A 230 3.25 2.97 13.94
CA LYS A 230 2.41 2.51 12.84
C LYS A 230 1.70 3.68 12.19
N PHE A 231 1.76 3.74 10.86
CA PHE A 231 1.11 4.76 10.04
C PHE A 231 0.24 4.08 8.98
N ASN A 232 -0.99 4.53 8.88
CA ASN A 232 -1.91 4.03 7.88
C ASN A 232 -1.85 4.88 6.61
N LEU A 233 -0.76 4.72 5.85
CA LEU A 233 -0.61 5.34 4.55
C LEU A 233 -1.12 4.41 3.43
N SER A 234 -2.18 3.63 3.68
CA SER A 234 -2.73 2.65 2.73
C SER A 234 -3.17 3.30 1.42
N ASN A 235 -3.01 2.57 0.33
CA ASN A 235 -3.55 2.87 -0.99
C ASN A 235 -4.67 1.86 -1.35
N HIS A 236 -5.36 1.33 -0.35
CA HIS A 236 -6.64 0.64 -0.49
C HIS A 236 -7.74 1.51 0.08
N ALA A 237 -8.89 1.47 -0.51
CA ALA A 237 -10.08 2.08 0.04
C ALA A 237 -10.43 1.45 1.40
N ASP A 238 -10.96 2.24 2.30
CA ASP A 238 -11.49 1.76 3.58
C ASP A 238 -12.94 1.28 3.43
N HIS A 239 -13.56 0.90 4.54
CA HIS A 239 -14.92 0.37 4.54
C HIS A 239 -15.92 1.33 3.87
N GLU A 240 -15.88 2.59 4.23
CA GLU A 240 -16.77 3.62 3.68
C GLU A 240 -16.53 3.82 2.18
N GLY A 241 -15.26 3.97 1.78
CA GLY A 241 -14.88 4.10 0.38
C GLY A 241 -15.26 2.89 -0.47
N LEU A 242 -15.14 1.65 0.06
CA LEU A 242 -15.58 0.43 -0.63
C LEU A 242 -17.10 0.38 -0.77
N SER A 243 -17.85 0.71 0.29
CA SER A 243 -19.32 0.73 0.29
C SER A 243 -19.88 1.78 -0.69
N GLU A 244 -19.34 3.00 -0.65
CA GLU A 244 -19.74 4.07 -1.57
C GLU A 244 -19.39 3.75 -3.01
N PHE A 245 -18.22 3.14 -3.26
CA PHE A 245 -17.83 2.70 -4.59
C PHE A 245 -18.79 1.63 -5.11
N ALA A 246 -19.15 0.63 -4.30
CA ALA A 246 -20.10 -0.39 -4.69
C ALA A 246 -21.45 0.21 -5.07
N ARG A 247 -22.01 1.11 -4.26
CA ARG A 247 -23.27 1.81 -4.54
C ARG A 247 -23.20 2.61 -5.84
N SER A 248 -22.08 3.31 -6.04
CA SER A 248 -21.86 4.15 -7.22
C SER A 248 -21.71 3.35 -8.52
N CYS A 249 -21.26 2.10 -8.44
CA CYS A 249 -21.26 1.17 -9.58
C CYS A 249 -22.63 0.56 -9.87
N ASN A 250 -23.60 0.70 -8.97
CA ASN A 250 -25.01 0.27 -9.10
C ASN A 250 -25.19 -1.19 -9.57
N PRO A 251 -24.46 -2.18 -9.01
CA PRO A 251 -24.55 -3.56 -9.43
C PRO A 251 -25.83 -4.23 -8.87
N LYS A 252 -26.34 -5.24 -9.56
CA LYS A 252 -27.36 -6.15 -9.03
C LYS A 252 -26.72 -7.20 -8.11
N ASP A 253 -25.55 -7.66 -8.50
CA ASP A 253 -24.78 -8.73 -7.84
C ASP A 253 -23.38 -8.26 -7.48
N LEU A 254 -23.02 -8.37 -6.20
CA LEU A 254 -21.70 -8.02 -5.65
C LEU A 254 -20.97 -9.26 -5.18
N ILE A 255 -19.75 -9.48 -5.66
CA ILE A 255 -18.86 -10.57 -5.24
C ILE A 255 -17.73 -9.96 -4.44
N LEU A 256 -17.61 -10.30 -3.14
CA LEU A 256 -16.51 -9.83 -2.29
C LEU A 256 -15.36 -10.83 -2.31
N PHE A 257 -14.18 -10.36 -2.70
CA PHE A 257 -12.95 -11.15 -2.77
C PHE A 257 -11.77 -10.44 -2.08
N HIS A 258 -10.59 -11.05 -2.06
CA HIS A 258 -9.35 -10.47 -1.50
C HIS A 258 -9.53 -9.87 -0.10
N ALA A 259 -10.20 -10.59 0.77
CA ALA A 259 -10.48 -10.15 2.13
C ALA A 259 -10.49 -11.32 3.11
N THR A 260 -10.14 -11.03 4.36
CA THR A 260 -10.42 -11.94 5.48
C THR A 260 -11.93 -11.95 5.76
N GLU A 261 -12.41 -12.94 6.50
CA GLU A 261 -13.81 -12.99 6.93
C GLU A 261 -14.21 -11.72 7.69
N GLY A 262 -13.34 -11.22 8.58
CA GLY A 262 -13.55 -9.96 9.31
C GLY A 262 -13.61 -8.70 8.42
N GLY A 263 -13.10 -8.77 7.19
CA GLY A 263 -13.22 -7.68 6.21
C GLY A 263 -14.50 -7.77 5.38
N ARG A 264 -14.84 -8.97 4.88
CA ARG A 264 -15.99 -9.12 3.98
C ARG A 264 -17.34 -9.14 4.71
N GLN A 265 -17.42 -9.64 5.96
CA GLN A 265 -18.68 -9.69 6.70
C GLN A 265 -19.29 -8.30 6.99
N PRO A 266 -18.56 -7.27 7.44
CA PRO A 266 -19.12 -5.93 7.58
C PRO A 266 -19.66 -5.35 6.27
N LEU A 267 -18.93 -5.52 5.15
CA LEU A 267 -19.39 -5.09 3.83
C LEU A 267 -20.65 -5.83 3.39
N HIS A 268 -20.70 -7.16 3.60
CA HIS A 268 -21.90 -7.95 3.32
C HIS A 268 -23.10 -7.45 4.15
N THR A 269 -22.92 -7.26 5.46
CA THR A 269 -24.01 -6.84 6.35
C THR A 269 -24.59 -5.50 5.92
N GLU A 270 -23.74 -4.56 5.50
CA GLU A 270 -24.16 -3.23 5.09
C GLU A 270 -24.84 -3.24 3.70
N LEU A 271 -24.29 -3.97 2.73
CA LEU A 271 -24.71 -3.88 1.33
C LEU A 271 -25.79 -4.90 0.93
N ALA A 272 -26.04 -5.93 1.74
CA ALA A 272 -27.00 -6.99 1.40
C ALA A 272 -28.47 -6.54 1.40
N GLU A 273 -28.78 -5.37 1.96
CA GLU A 273 -30.12 -4.77 1.85
C GLU A 273 -30.38 -4.09 0.50
N GLU A 274 -29.30 -3.72 -0.21
CA GLU A 274 -29.36 -2.93 -1.45
C GLU A 274 -29.09 -3.79 -2.69
N MET A 275 -28.26 -4.85 -2.56
CA MET A 275 -27.83 -5.71 -3.66
C MET A 275 -27.61 -7.15 -3.20
N THR A 276 -27.58 -8.10 -4.15
CA THR A 276 -27.24 -9.50 -3.80
C THR A 276 -25.74 -9.65 -3.57
N VAL A 277 -25.31 -9.98 -2.36
CA VAL A 277 -23.87 -10.07 -2.01
C VAL A 277 -23.43 -11.52 -1.85
N TYR A 278 -22.37 -11.89 -2.55
CA TYR A 278 -21.76 -13.22 -2.54
C TYR A 278 -20.42 -13.20 -1.80
N LEU A 279 -20.19 -14.21 -0.96
CA LEU A 279 -18.95 -14.42 -0.20
C LEU A 279 -18.29 -15.74 -0.63
N PRO A 280 -17.71 -15.85 -1.84
CA PRO A 280 -17.17 -17.10 -2.32
C PRO A 280 -16.03 -17.61 -1.44
N LEU A 281 -15.93 -18.92 -1.27
CA LEU A 281 -14.76 -19.58 -0.74
C LEU A 281 -13.79 -19.91 -1.87
N ASN A 282 -12.51 -20.07 -1.52
CA ASN A 282 -11.50 -20.45 -2.49
C ASN A 282 -11.84 -21.82 -3.11
N ASN A 283 -11.78 -21.91 -4.44
CA ASN A 283 -12.09 -23.11 -5.24
C ASN A 283 -13.57 -23.52 -5.24
N GLU A 284 -14.48 -22.70 -4.75
CA GLU A 284 -15.92 -22.95 -4.89
C GLU A 284 -16.49 -22.09 -6.01
N PRO A 285 -17.00 -22.70 -7.09
CA PRO A 285 -17.65 -21.94 -8.17
C PRO A 285 -18.99 -21.40 -7.70
N ILE A 286 -19.27 -20.15 -8.04
CA ILE A 286 -20.62 -19.57 -7.93
C ILE A 286 -21.18 -19.35 -9.33
N THR A 287 -22.47 -19.55 -9.49
CA THR A 287 -23.19 -19.29 -10.73
C THR A 287 -24.14 -18.13 -10.53
N ILE A 288 -23.96 -17.07 -11.32
CA ILE A 288 -24.85 -15.92 -11.35
C ILE A 288 -25.58 -15.95 -12.71
N ILE A 289 -26.90 -15.94 -12.67
CA ILE A 289 -27.73 -15.90 -13.88
C ILE A 289 -28.04 -14.43 -14.16
N PRO A 290 -27.65 -13.89 -15.34
CA PRO A 290 -27.99 -12.53 -15.74
C PRO A 290 -29.52 -12.30 -15.66
N ARG A 291 -29.91 -11.13 -15.13
CA ARG A 291 -31.33 -10.78 -14.93
C ARG A 291 -31.72 -9.60 -15.79
#